data_50bf4ac3da4cd5a38e98328b1300437e
#
_entry.id   50bf4ac3da4cd5a38e98328b1300437e
#
_cell.length_a   1.000
_cell.length_b   1.000
_cell.length_c   1.000
_cell.angle_alpha   90.00
_cell.angle_beta   90.00
_cell.angle_gamma   90.00
#
_symmetry.space_group_name_H-M   'P 1'
#
loop_
_entity.id
_entity.type
_entity.pdbx_description
1 polymer ?
#
loop_
_entity_poly.entity_id
_entity_poly.type
_entity_poly.pdbx_seq_one_letter_code
_entity_poly.pdbx_strand_id
1 'polypeptide(L)'
;MLLKKLMIISDFIEGQPVVASVRFSEIMKHLEALYELYIVNDFKYGSQPSLYSDFSLKYTTIDSKFSNQLSEQKNKKGLLEKWLRNKFLLKIWRSYKFSNTLFNKNNKEFYQNLFELLSSTKIDYIFVTVPDIYVIYIMKFIKENFPHIVIIVEVRDILNHNIGEGNPTTILKKAEKTMINYSDGIIALTTTIADYYKKLSKGNVDIQMIRNGFYGDNFLSCQYEGCIKNKKKLTFAHIGSIYKGRNVKDFIKGLILFYKKTGVEVVFNIVGVIDNEAYEDISKILGIKEIEINIVGVVPHEKALDYLKNCDVSVIITHKTGSNYAIPGKTFEYIGACKPIIAVTEDPELKRFLEPKYGECANHNSEDVRDKLIKITQAHYDFSDRELYSREKQVESIINFLESKVR
;
A
#
# COMPACT_ATOMS: atom_id res chain seq x y z
N MET A 1 19.72 18.50 -23.72
CA MET A 1 19.79 17.04 -23.74
C MET A 1 18.35 16.55 -23.83
N LEU A 2 17.99 15.66 -24.77
CA LEU A 2 16.64 15.09 -24.80
C LEU A 2 16.45 14.24 -23.54
N LEU A 3 15.29 14.39 -22.86
CA LEU A 3 14.95 13.56 -21.72
C LEU A 3 14.84 12.09 -22.15
N LYS A 4 15.28 11.17 -21.29
CA LYS A 4 15.00 9.73 -21.46
C LYS A 4 13.52 9.48 -21.34
N LYS A 5 13.00 8.44 -21.99
CA LYS A 5 11.58 8.10 -22.02
C LYS A 5 11.30 6.93 -21.10
N LEU A 6 10.38 7.16 -20.15
CA LEU A 6 9.97 6.17 -19.16
C LEU A 6 8.48 5.86 -19.32
N MET A 7 8.16 4.59 -19.59
CA MET A 7 6.78 4.13 -19.58
C MET A 7 6.42 3.54 -18.21
N ILE A 8 5.31 4.00 -17.62
CA ILE A 8 4.77 3.50 -16.36
C ILE A 8 3.52 2.67 -16.65
N ILE A 9 3.52 1.42 -16.21
CA ILE A 9 2.37 0.51 -16.32
C ILE A 9 1.86 0.21 -14.91
N SER A 10 0.69 0.74 -14.58
CA SER A 10 0.12 0.65 -13.22
C SER A 10 -1.39 0.50 -13.27
N ASP A 11 -1.95 -0.19 -12.28
CA ASP A 11 -3.38 -0.22 -12.01
C ASP A 11 -3.90 1.04 -11.30
N PHE A 12 -2.99 1.85 -10.75
CA PHE A 12 -3.29 3.11 -10.08
C PHE A 12 -2.35 4.21 -10.54
N ILE A 13 -2.91 5.36 -10.87
CA ILE A 13 -2.22 6.61 -11.17
C ILE A 13 -2.81 7.74 -10.31
N GLU A 14 -2.29 8.97 -10.45
CA GLU A 14 -2.79 10.12 -9.71
C GLU A 14 -4.30 10.37 -9.96
N GLY A 15 -4.93 11.09 -9.01
CA GLY A 15 -6.32 11.50 -9.10
C GLY A 15 -7.36 10.42 -8.79
N GLN A 16 -6.95 9.20 -8.46
CA GLN A 16 -7.87 8.14 -8.08
C GLN A 16 -8.07 8.11 -6.54
N PRO A 17 -9.28 7.79 -6.03
CA PRO A 17 -9.59 7.85 -4.60
C PRO A 17 -9.03 6.64 -3.82
N VAL A 18 -7.75 6.34 -4.00
CA VAL A 18 -7.05 5.21 -3.37
C VAL A 18 -5.65 5.60 -2.91
N VAL A 19 -5.17 4.98 -1.83
CA VAL A 19 -3.87 5.28 -1.22
C VAL A 19 -2.70 5.08 -2.21
N ALA A 20 -2.81 4.09 -3.09
CA ALA A 20 -1.79 3.86 -4.12
C ALA A 20 -1.66 5.03 -5.10
N SER A 21 -2.76 5.72 -5.41
CA SER A 21 -2.77 6.90 -6.28
C SER A 21 -1.99 8.06 -5.67
N VAL A 22 -2.14 8.30 -4.37
CA VAL A 22 -1.35 9.33 -3.66
C VAL A 22 0.15 9.05 -3.80
N ARG A 23 0.55 7.80 -3.57
CA ARG A 23 1.95 7.38 -3.74
C ARG A 23 2.46 7.62 -5.16
N PHE A 24 1.68 7.22 -6.18
CA PHE A 24 2.10 7.36 -7.58
C PHE A 24 2.13 8.82 -8.04
N SER A 25 1.20 9.64 -7.58
CA SER A 25 1.20 11.08 -7.81
C SER A 25 2.54 11.72 -7.37
N GLU A 26 2.97 11.39 -6.16
CA GLU A 26 4.23 11.88 -5.61
C GLU A 26 5.47 11.36 -6.37
N ILE A 27 5.47 10.07 -6.74
CA ILE A 27 6.56 9.48 -7.53
C ILE A 27 6.64 10.13 -8.92
N MET A 28 5.50 10.28 -9.62
CA MET A 28 5.46 10.86 -10.96
C MET A 28 5.90 12.32 -10.97
N LYS A 29 5.53 13.11 -9.96
CA LYS A 29 6.00 14.50 -9.79
C LYS A 29 7.53 14.62 -9.81
N HIS A 30 8.23 13.66 -9.22
CA HIS A 30 9.70 13.67 -9.24
C HIS A 30 10.27 13.09 -10.54
N LEU A 31 9.60 12.10 -11.14
CA LEU A 31 10.07 11.48 -12.38
C LEU A 31 9.90 12.37 -13.60
N GLU A 32 8.85 13.21 -13.67
CA GLU A 32 8.64 14.13 -14.80
C GLU A 32 9.77 15.14 -14.99
N ALA A 33 10.48 15.49 -13.91
CA ALA A 33 11.64 16.39 -13.98
C ALA A 33 12.85 15.75 -14.70
N LEU A 34 12.89 14.42 -14.84
CA LEU A 34 14.02 13.64 -15.36
C LEU A 34 13.69 12.81 -16.60
N TYR A 35 12.42 12.52 -16.82
CA TYR A 35 11.94 11.65 -17.90
C TYR A 35 10.75 12.25 -18.61
N GLU A 36 10.63 11.97 -19.91
CA GLU A 36 9.37 12.09 -20.63
C GLU A 36 8.50 10.86 -20.30
N LEU A 37 7.34 11.08 -19.64
CA LEU A 37 6.52 10.00 -19.09
C LEU A 37 5.46 9.52 -20.08
N TYR A 38 5.29 8.20 -20.17
CA TYR A 38 4.26 7.50 -20.93
C TYR A 38 3.45 6.62 -19.97
N ILE A 39 2.14 6.83 -19.87
CA ILE A 39 1.29 6.13 -18.91
C ILE A 39 0.44 5.06 -19.58
N VAL A 40 0.46 3.84 -19.01
CA VAL A 40 -0.40 2.72 -19.40
C VAL A 40 -1.23 2.29 -18.20
N ASN A 41 -2.56 2.44 -18.28
CA ASN A 41 -3.48 2.19 -17.17
C ASN A 41 -4.86 1.70 -17.64
N ASP A 42 -5.66 1.09 -16.77
CA ASP A 42 -7.05 0.72 -17.07
C ASP A 42 -8.09 1.79 -16.69
N PHE A 43 -7.69 2.82 -15.98
CA PHE A 43 -8.53 3.94 -15.51
C PHE A 43 -9.82 3.49 -14.80
N LYS A 44 -9.72 2.49 -13.91
CA LYS A 44 -10.86 1.89 -13.18
C LYS A 44 -11.73 2.90 -12.44
N TYR A 45 -11.10 3.92 -11.86
CA TYR A 45 -11.73 4.86 -10.94
C TYR A 45 -11.91 6.26 -11.53
N GLY A 46 -11.79 6.38 -12.84
CA GLY A 46 -11.95 7.63 -13.56
C GLY A 46 -11.17 7.62 -14.86
N SER A 47 -11.56 8.45 -15.80
CA SER A 47 -10.94 8.57 -17.11
C SER A 47 -10.04 9.80 -17.22
N GLN A 48 -9.55 10.29 -16.07
CA GLN A 48 -8.65 11.43 -16.05
C GLN A 48 -7.27 11.00 -16.60
N PRO A 49 -6.75 11.68 -17.63
CA PRO A 49 -5.37 11.52 -18.05
C PRO A 49 -4.44 11.93 -16.91
N SER A 50 -3.21 11.42 -16.93
CA SER A 50 -2.18 11.84 -15.99
C SER A 50 -1.90 13.33 -16.11
N LEU A 51 -1.70 14.02 -14.98
CA LEU A 51 -1.24 15.41 -14.96
C LEU A 51 0.23 15.53 -15.37
N TYR A 52 1.00 14.44 -15.29
CA TYR A 52 2.45 14.39 -15.51
C TYR A 52 2.83 13.75 -16.85
N SER A 53 1.87 13.48 -17.71
CA SER A 53 2.11 12.87 -19.01
C SER A 53 1.08 13.30 -20.05
N ASP A 54 1.53 13.78 -21.19
CA ASP A 54 0.68 14.09 -22.35
C ASP A 54 0.23 12.82 -23.09
N PHE A 55 0.82 11.68 -22.77
CA PHE A 55 0.53 10.40 -23.37
C PHE A 55 -0.07 9.41 -22.39
N SER A 56 -1.25 8.87 -22.72
CA SER A 56 -1.87 7.79 -21.96
C SER A 56 -2.46 6.73 -22.88
N LEU A 57 -2.21 5.45 -22.55
CA LEU A 57 -2.79 4.31 -23.25
C LEU A 57 -3.62 3.47 -22.29
N LYS A 58 -4.87 3.18 -22.68
CA LYS A 58 -5.83 2.48 -21.84
C LYS A 58 -5.97 1.03 -22.24
N TYR A 59 -5.77 0.09 -21.27
CA TYR A 59 -6.24 -1.29 -21.41
C TYR A 59 -7.58 -1.50 -20.69
N THR A 60 -8.28 -2.58 -21.04
CA THR A 60 -9.61 -2.85 -20.53
C THR A 60 -9.62 -4.13 -19.70
N THR A 61 -10.08 -4.03 -18.45
CA THR A 61 -10.32 -5.18 -17.59
C THR A 61 -11.82 -5.50 -17.48
N ILE A 62 -12.16 -6.67 -16.97
CA ILE A 62 -13.58 -7.01 -16.69
C ILE A 62 -14.17 -6.03 -15.68
N ASP A 63 -13.41 -5.63 -14.66
CA ASP A 63 -13.88 -4.69 -13.63
C ASP A 63 -14.20 -3.31 -14.21
N SER A 64 -13.41 -2.81 -15.15
CA SER A 64 -13.68 -1.55 -15.82
C SER A 64 -14.92 -1.62 -16.71
N LYS A 65 -15.20 -2.77 -17.32
CA LYS A 65 -16.46 -2.99 -18.07
C LYS A 65 -17.70 -3.03 -17.19
N PHE A 66 -17.60 -3.68 -16.02
CA PHE A 66 -18.72 -3.77 -15.08
C PHE A 66 -18.98 -2.49 -14.30
N SER A 67 -17.97 -1.70 -13.96
CA SER A 67 -18.17 -0.40 -13.27
C SER A 67 -18.97 0.58 -14.11
N ASN A 68 -18.77 0.58 -15.44
CA ASN A 68 -19.53 1.41 -16.36
C ASN A 68 -20.99 0.92 -16.55
N GLN A 69 -21.26 -0.38 -16.39
CA GLN A 69 -22.61 -0.94 -16.49
C GLN A 69 -23.41 -0.91 -15.18
N LEU A 70 -22.74 -0.94 -14.02
CA LEU A 70 -23.39 -0.91 -12.70
C LEU A 70 -23.88 0.48 -12.30
N SER A 71 -23.37 1.55 -12.91
CA SER A 71 -23.94 2.88 -12.77
C SER A 71 -25.36 2.96 -13.38
N GLU A 72 -25.70 2.10 -14.33
CA GLU A 72 -26.99 2.09 -15.04
C GLU A 72 -28.01 1.05 -14.53
N GLN A 73 -27.61 0.04 -13.74
CA GLN A 73 -28.55 -1.05 -13.33
C GLN A 73 -28.49 -1.41 -11.83
N LYS A 74 -29.24 -0.66 -11.00
CA LYS A 74 -29.35 -0.93 -9.54
C LYS A 74 -30.08 -2.21 -9.12
N ASN A 75 -30.70 -3.00 -10.00
CA ASN A 75 -31.73 -3.99 -9.61
C ASN A 75 -31.39 -5.49 -9.77
N LYS A 76 -30.15 -5.89 -10.09
CA LYS A 76 -29.80 -7.33 -10.26
C LYS A 76 -28.81 -7.91 -9.23
N LYS A 77 -28.73 -7.33 -8.03
CA LYS A 77 -27.73 -7.73 -7.00
C LYS A 77 -27.95 -9.10 -6.35
N GLY A 78 -29.18 -9.62 -6.26
CA GLY A 78 -29.50 -10.76 -5.39
C GLY A 78 -28.97 -12.14 -5.80
N LEU A 79 -28.90 -12.46 -7.09
CA LEU A 79 -28.46 -13.78 -7.58
C LEU A 79 -26.93 -13.88 -7.69
N LEU A 80 -26.28 -12.80 -8.15
CA LEU A 80 -24.81 -12.73 -8.26
C LEU A 80 -24.13 -12.80 -6.89
N GLU A 81 -24.70 -12.15 -5.87
CA GLU A 81 -24.17 -12.19 -4.50
C GLU A 81 -24.26 -13.60 -3.89
N LYS A 82 -25.33 -14.35 -4.13
CA LYS A 82 -25.43 -15.75 -3.70
C LYS A 82 -24.38 -16.64 -4.37
N TRP A 83 -24.10 -16.41 -5.65
CA TRP A 83 -23.08 -17.14 -6.41
C TRP A 83 -21.67 -16.86 -5.90
N LEU A 84 -21.37 -15.59 -5.62
CA LEU A 84 -20.05 -15.16 -5.12
C LEU A 84 -19.77 -15.60 -3.67
N ARG A 85 -20.78 -16.03 -2.91
CA ARG A 85 -20.60 -16.65 -1.58
C ARG A 85 -20.04 -18.07 -1.64
N ASN A 86 -20.15 -18.77 -2.77
CA ASN A 86 -19.57 -20.10 -2.94
C ASN A 86 -18.08 -19.98 -3.35
N LYS A 87 -17.18 -20.41 -2.46
CA LYS A 87 -15.71 -20.35 -2.67
C LYS A 87 -15.23 -21.01 -3.96
N PHE A 88 -15.86 -22.12 -4.36
CA PHE A 88 -15.51 -22.85 -5.58
C PHE A 88 -15.92 -22.07 -6.84
N LEU A 89 -17.15 -21.56 -6.88
CA LEU A 89 -17.65 -20.73 -7.98
C LEU A 89 -16.86 -19.41 -8.09
N LEU A 90 -16.53 -18.81 -6.95
CA LEU A 90 -15.68 -17.62 -6.90
C LEU A 90 -14.28 -17.89 -7.47
N LYS A 91 -13.69 -19.06 -7.18
CA LYS A 91 -12.40 -19.47 -7.73
C LYS A 91 -12.46 -19.65 -9.25
N ILE A 92 -13.51 -20.30 -9.77
CA ILE A 92 -13.72 -20.48 -11.22
C ILE A 92 -13.88 -19.12 -11.90
N TRP A 93 -14.73 -18.26 -11.33
CA TRP A 93 -14.97 -16.92 -11.88
C TRP A 93 -13.69 -16.07 -11.90
N ARG A 94 -12.93 -16.07 -10.80
CA ARG A 94 -11.63 -15.38 -10.74
C ARG A 94 -10.61 -15.97 -11.72
N SER A 95 -10.62 -17.31 -11.89
CA SER A 95 -9.75 -17.96 -12.90
C SER A 95 -10.07 -17.50 -14.31
N TYR A 96 -11.36 -17.37 -14.64
CA TYR A 96 -11.81 -16.84 -15.92
C TYR A 96 -11.44 -15.35 -16.07
N LYS A 97 -11.75 -14.55 -15.06
CA LYS A 97 -11.46 -13.10 -15.01
C LYS A 97 -9.98 -12.79 -15.22
N PHE A 98 -9.10 -13.53 -14.54
CA PHE A 98 -7.65 -13.34 -14.61
C PHE A 98 -6.97 -14.10 -15.75
N SER A 99 -7.72 -14.65 -16.67
CA SER A 99 -7.18 -15.39 -17.81
C SER A 99 -6.45 -14.46 -18.79
N ASN A 100 -5.19 -14.79 -19.09
CA ASN A 100 -4.43 -14.09 -20.13
C ASN A 100 -5.13 -14.14 -21.51
N THR A 101 -5.72 -15.29 -21.84
CA THR A 101 -6.44 -15.49 -23.11
C THR A 101 -7.62 -14.52 -23.22
N LEU A 102 -8.39 -14.35 -22.15
CA LEU A 102 -9.52 -13.41 -22.15
C LEU A 102 -9.03 -11.97 -22.21
N PHE A 103 -7.99 -11.64 -21.45
CA PHE A 103 -7.41 -10.31 -21.47
C PHE A 103 -6.91 -9.93 -22.87
N ASN A 104 -6.11 -10.78 -23.51
CA ASN A 104 -5.61 -10.53 -24.86
C ASN A 104 -6.75 -10.41 -25.89
N LYS A 105 -7.79 -11.24 -25.77
CA LYS A 105 -8.98 -11.16 -26.65
C LYS A 105 -9.68 -9.80 -26.56
N ASN A 106 -9.78 -9.26 -25.35
CA ASN A 106 -10.48 -7.99 -25.09
C ASN A 106 -9.62 -6.75 -25.37
N ASN A 107 -8.31 -6.91 -25.56
CA ASN A 107 -7.33 -5.84 -25.68
C ASN A 107 -6.52 -5.88 -26.98
N LYS A 108 -7.10 -6.40 -28.08
CA LYS A 108 -6.38 -6.50 -29.37
C LYS A 108 -5.93 -5.13 -29.89
N GLU A 109 -6.84 -4.16 -29.91
CA GLU A 109 -6.55 -2.79 -30.32
C GLU A 109 -5.50 -2.12 -29.41
N PHE A 110 -5.62 -2.31 -28.09
CA PHE A 110 -4.61 -1.84 -27.15
C PHE A 110 -3.22 -2.38 -27.48
N TYR A 111 -3.08 -3.67 -27.76
CA TYR A 111 -1.79 -4.27 -28.11
C TYR A 111 -1.25 -3.78 -29.45
N GLN A 112 -2.12 -3.51 -30.42
CA GLN A 112 -1.72 -2.91 -31.68
C GLN A 112 -1.18 -1.50 -31.47
N ASN A 113 -1.91 -0.65 -30.76
CA ASN A 113 -1.49 0.72 -30.43
C ASN A 113 -0.19 0.74 -29.61
N LEU A 114 -0.04 -0.19 -28.66
CA LEU A 114 1.18 -0.33 -27.86
C LEU A 114 2.38 -0.73 -28.74
N PHE A 115 2.18 -1.66 -29.67
CA PHE A 115 3.22 -2.08 -30.61
C PHE A 115 3.64 -0.94 -31.55
N GLU A 116 2.70 -0.19 -32.11
CA GLU A 116 2.95 0.97 -32.97
C GLU A 116 3.72 2.05 -32.19
N LEU A 117 3.31 2.35 -30.95
CA LEU A 117 4.00 3.29 -30.09
C LEU A 117 5.45 2.86 -29.84
N LEU A 118 5.69 1.63 -29.40
CA LEU A 118 7.03 1.13 -29.08
C LEU A 118 7.92 1.00 -30.32
N SER A 119 7.33 0.83 -31.51
CA SER A 119 8.06 0.78 -32.79
C SER A 119 8.47 2.17 -33.28
N SER A 120 7.64 3.20 -33.03
CA SER A 120 7.88 4.57 -33.47
C SER A 120 8.60 5.43 -32.41
N THR A 121 8.52 5.04 -31.15
CA THR A 121 9.07 5.79 -30.02
C THR A 121 10.10 4.96 -29.28
N LYS A 122 11.32 5.47 -29.18
CA LYS A 122 12.36 4.81 -28.39
C LYS A 122 12.07 5.01 -26.89
N ILE A 123 11.38 4.03 -26.29
CA ILE A 123 11.21 3.96 -24.83
C ILE A 123 12.49 3.38 -24.23
N ASP A 124 13.10 4.07 -23.27
CA ASP A 124 14.34 3.63 -22.63
C ASP A 124 14.08 2.64 -21.51
N TYR A 125 13.05 2.92 -20.70
CA TYR A 125 12.70 2.12 -19.51
C TYR A 125 11.20 1.91 -19.38
N ILE A 126 10.84 0.78 -18.77
CA ILE A 126 9.48 0.51 -18.34
C ILE A 126 9.46 0.20 -16.85
N PHE A 127 8.63 0.92 -16.11
CA PHE A 127 8.37 0.68 -14.69
C PHE A 127 6.96 0.12 -14.52
N VAL A 128 6.87 -1.11 -14.04
CA VAL A 128 5.62 -1.85 -13.86
C VAL A 128 5.34 -1.99 -12.37
N THR A 129 4.09 -1.84 -11.94
CA THR A 129 3.70 -2.08 -10.56
C THR A 129 2.61 -3.14 -10.43
N VAL A 130 2.82 -4.10 -9.52
CA VAL A 130 1.85 -5.16 -9.19
C VAL A 130 1.31 -4.94 -7.77
N PRO A 131 0.06 -5.35 -7.44
CA PRO A 131 -0.44 -6.71 -7.66
C PRO A 131 -1.40 -6.92 -8.84
N ASP A 132 -1.64 -5.97 -9.75
CA ASP A 132 -2.50 -6.27 -10.89
C ASP A 132 -1.82 -7.30 -11.82
N ILE A 133 -2.50 -8.43 -12.06
CA ILE A 133 -2.00 -9.51 -12.92
C ILE A 133 -1.92 -9.10 -14.41
N TYR A 134 -2.76 -8.17 -14.84
CA TYR A 134 -2.85 -7.77 -16.25
C TYR A 134 -1.59 -7.03 -16.71
N VAL A 135 -0.96 -6.26 -15.85
CA VAL A 135 0.30 -5.57 -16.16
C VAL A 135 1.43 -6.56 -16.47
N ILE A 136 1.37 -7.78 -15.90
CA ILE A 136 2.34 -8.85 -16.19
C ILE A 136 2.15 -9.40 -17.61
N TYR A 137 0.92 -9.46 -18.11
CA TYR A 137 0.65 -9.88 -19.48
C TYR A 137 1.13 -8.85 -20.49
N ILE A 138 0.95 -7.56 -20.18
CA ILE A 138 1.46 -6.44 -21.00
C ILE A 138 3.00 -6.49 -21.00
N MET A 139 3.63 -6.61 -19.84
CA MET A 139 5.08 -6.74 -19.73
C MET A 139 5.64 -7.91 -20.56
N LYS A 140 4.99 -9.08 -20.48
CA LYS A 140 5.36 -10.24 -21.29
C LYS A 140 5.31 -9.92 -22.79
N PHE A 141 4.21 -9.33 -23.28
CA PHE A 141 4.07 -8.91 -24.67
C PHE A 141 5.19 -7.97 -25.10
N ILE A 142 5.53 -6.99 -24.27
CA ILE A 142 6.60 -6.04 -24.56
C ILE A 142 7.95 -6.77 -24.68
N LYS A 143 8.31 -7.59 -23.73
CA LYS A 143 9.61 -8.32 -23.76
C LYS A 143 9.72 -9.31 -24.92
N GLU A 144 8.63 -9.91 -25.35
CA GLU A 144 8.62 -10.83 -26.51
C GLU A 144 8.81 -10.09 -27.84
N ASN A 145 8.38 -8.84 -27.97
CA ASN A 145 8.49 -8.05 -29.19
C ASN A 145 9.66 -7.03 -29.15
N PHE A 146 10.03 -6.54 -27.97
CA PHE A 146 11.06 -5.52 -27.76
C PHE A 146 12.01 -5.94 -26.63
N PRO A 147 12.83 -7.00 -26.81
CA PRO A 147 13.65 -7.59 -25.75
C PRO A 147 14.71 -6.66 -25.18
N HIS A 148 15.08 -5.60 -25.93
CA HIS A 148 16.10 -4.62 -25.52
C HIS A 148 15.59 -3.62 -24.49
N ILE A 149 14.27 -3.44 -24.33
CA ILE A 149 13.72 -2.48 -23.36
C ILE A 149 13.90 -3.02 -21.96
N VAL A 150 14.47 -2.21 -21.08
CA VAL A 150 14.64 -2.56 -19.65
C VAL A 150 13.30 -2.45 -18.92
N ILE A 151 12.88 -3.53 -18.24
CA ILE A 151 11.64 -3.58 -17.47
C ILE A 151 11.94 -3.86 -16.00
N ILE A 152 11.59 -2.91 -15.13
CA ILE A 152 11.63 -3.08 -13.68
C ILE A 152 10.22 -3.23 -13.13
N VAL A 153 10.03 -4.20 -12.23
CA VAL A 153 8.72 -4.46 -11.62
C VAL A 153 8.76 -4.13 -10.13
N GLU A 154 7.92 -3.20 -9.69
CA GLU A 154 7.67 -2.97 -8.27
C GLU A 154 6.60 -3.92 -7.76
N VAL A 155 6.92 -4.69 -6.72
CA VAL A 155 6.02 -5.62 -6.06
C VAL A 155 5.58 -5.05 -4.73
N ARG A 156 4.31 -4.58 -4.68
CA ARG A 156 3.69 -4.03 -3.48
C ARG A 156 3.15 -5.11 -2.55
N ASP A 157 2.67 -6.21 -3.13
CA ASP A 157 2.12 -7.37 -2.44
C ASP A 157 2.54 -8.67 -3.14
N ILE A 158 2.67 -9.77 -2.41
CA ILE A 158 2.88 -11.10 -2.99
C ILE A 158 1.60 -11.49 -3.76
N LEU A 159 1.72 -11.74 -5.07
CA LEU A 159 0.56 -12.08 -5.91
C LEU A 159 -0.18 -13.33 -5.44
N ASN A 160 0.59 -14.38 -5.13
CA ASN A 160 0.04 -15.67 -4.67
C ASN A 160 0.00 -15.74 -3.14
N HIS A 161 -0.57 -14.70 -2.49
CA HIS A 161 -0.74 -14.69 -1.04
C HIS A 161 -1.98 -15.49 -0.60
N ASN A 162 -2.03 -15.83 0.68
CA ASN A 162 -3.14 -16.58 1.29
C ASN A 162 -4.30 -15.67 1.74
N ILE A 163 -4.21 -14.36 1.52
CA ILE A 163 -5.25 -13.40 1.90
C ILE A 163 -6.34 -13.41 0.85
N GLY A 164 -7.52 -13.80 1.25
CA GLY A 164 -8.71 -13.83 0.40
C GLY A 164 -9.12 -15.23 -0.05
N GLU A 165 -10.40 -15.50 0.10
CA GLU A 165 -11.01 -16.74 -0.30
C GLU A 165 -11.20 -16.82 -1.82
N GLY A 166 -11.07 -18.02 -2.38
CA GLY A 166 -11.33 -18.28 -3.80
C GLY A 166 -10.25 -17.73 -4.76
N ASN A 167 -9.03 -17.50 -4.31
CA ASN A 167 -7.93 -17.07 -5.17
C ASN A 167 -7.50 -18.17 -6.14
N PRO A 168 -7.30 -17.86 -7.45
CA PRO A 168 -6.88 -18.83 -8.46
C PRO A 168 -5.35 -19.07 -8.37
N THR A 169 -4.92 -19.81 -7.34
CA THR A 169 -3.51 -20.05 -7.00
C THR A 169 -2.65 -20.47 -8.20
N THR A 170 -3.17 -21.29 -9.10
CA THR A 170 -2.42 -21.76 -10.29
C THR A 170 -2.13 -20.61 -11.26
N ILE A 171 -3.12 -19.72 -11.48
CA ILE A 171 -2.95 -18.56 -12.38
C ILE A 171 -1.98 -17.56 -11.75
N LEU A 172 -2.11 -17.29 -10.46
CA LEU A 172 -1.21 -16.38 -9.74
C LEU A 172 0.23 -16.90 -9.73
N LYS A 173 0.45 -18.17 -9.46
CA LYS A 173 1.81 -18.80 -9.56
C LYS A 173 2.38 -18.70 -10.96
N LYS A 174 1.55 -18.89 -12.00
CA LYS A 174 1.99 -18.74 -13.39
C LYS A 174 2.36 -17.29 -13.70
N ALA A 175 1.60 -16.33 -13.19
CA ALA A 175 1.88 -14.91 -13.34
C ALA A 175 3.18 -14.51 -12.65
N GLU A 176 3.43 -14.96 -11.41
CA GLU A 176 4.72 -14.74 -10.71
C GLU A 176 5.90 -15.27 -11.49
N LYS A 177 5.77 -16.48 -12.04
CA LYS A 177 6.81 -17.08 -12.89
C LYS A 177 7.04 -16.27 -14.17
N THR A 178 5.96 -15.77 -14.78
CA THR A 178 6.04 -14.88 -15.96
C THR A 178 6.73 -13.58 -15.60
N MET A 179 6.34 -12.95 -14.49
CA MET A 179 6.97 -11.73 -13.99
C MET A 179 8.48 -11.89 -13.83
N ILE A 180 8.92 -12.96 -13.16
CA ILE A 180 10.35 -13.24 -12.95
C ILE A 180 11.09 -13.43 -14.29
N ASN A 181 10.50 -14.17 -15.24
CA ASN A 181 11.18 -14.51 -16.49
C ASN A 181 11.28 -13.33 -17.47
N TYR A 182 10.44 -12.32 -17.33
CA TYR A 182 10.35 -11.20 -18.27
C TYR A 182 10.72 -9.84 -17.65
N SER A 183 11.15 -9.79 -16.39
CA SER A 183 11.70 -8.59 -15.75
C SER A 183 13.23 -8.58 -15.75
N ASP A 184 13.83 -7.40 -15.86
CA ASP A 184 15.27 -7.18 -15.71
C ASP A 184 15.67 -6.91 -14.26
N GLY A 185 14.68 -6.59 -13.42
CA GLY A 185 14.84 -6.43 -11.97
C GLY A 185 13.51 -6.29 -11.27
N ILE A 186 13.52 -6.54 -9.97
CA ILE A 186 12.34 -6.46 -9.10
C ILE A 186 12.64 -5.53 -7.93
N ILE A 187 11.73 -4.58 -7.67
CA ILE A 187 11.70 -3.78 -6.46
C ILE A 187 10.71 -4.40 -5.50
N ALA A 188 11.16 -4.74 -4.29
CA ALA A 188 10.34 -5.27 -3.22
C ALA A 188 10.18 -4.25 -2.10
N LEU A 189 8.95 -4.04 -1.59
CA LEU A 189 8.70 -3.03 -0.56
C LEU A 189 9.08 -3.48 0.85
N THR A 190 9.25 -4.78 1.08
CA THR A 190 9.60 -5.34 2.39
C THR A 190 10.63 -6.46 2.27
N THR A 191 11.29 -6.76 3.38
CA THR A 191 12.28 -7.86 3.44
C THR A 191 11.63 -9.20 3.10
N THR A 192 10.46 -9.46 3.66
CA THR A 192 9.72 -10.72 3.41
C THR A 192 9.33 -10.88 1.94
N ILE A 193 8.91 -9.80 1.26
CA ILE A 193 8.65 -9.82 -0.19
C ILE A 193 9.94 -10.08 -0.97
N ALA A 194 11.03 -9.40 -0.62
CA ALA A 194 12.33 -9.59 -1.28
C ALA A 194 12.81 -11.04 -1.16
N ASP A 195 12.77 -11.61 0.04
CA ASP A 195 13.20 -12.98 0.30
C ASP A 195 12.32 -14.01 -0.43
N TYR A 196 11.01 -13.78 -0.48
CA TYR A 196 10.08 -14.61 -1.23
C TYR A 196 10.46 -14.69 -2.71
N TYR A 197 10.65 -13.53 -3.37
CA TYR A 197 10.98 -13.49 -4.79
C TYR A 197 12.43 -13.90 -5.08
N LYS A 198 13.40 -13.66 -4.18
CA LYS A 198 14.76 -14.24 -4.28
C LYS A 198 14.72 -15.76 -4.31
N LYS A 199 13.95 -16.37 -3.40
CA LYS A 199 13.77 -17.82 -3.36
C LYS A 199 13.06 -18.33 -4.61
N LEU A 200 12.00 -17.65 -5.07
CA LEU A 200 11.21 -18.07 -6.22
C LEU A 200 11.99 -17.94 -7.53
N SER A 201 12.80 -16.90 -7.69
CA SER A 201 13.64 -16.65 -8.88
C SER A 201 14.92 -17.49 -8.90
N LYS A 202 15.30 -18.12 -7.79
CA LYS A 202 16.57 -18.83 -7.63
C LYS A 202 17.80 -17.97 -7.96
N GLY A 203 17.70 -16.66 -7.73
CA GLY A 203 18.75 -15.69 -8.03
C GLY A 203 18.87 -15.26 -9.51
N ASN A 204 17.93 -15.67 -10.38
CA ASN A 204 17.98 -15.34 -11.82
C ASN A 204 17.54 -13.90 -12.15
N VAL A 205 16.98 -13.17 -11.19
CA VAL A 205 16.61 -11.75 -11.33
C VAL A 205 17.17 -10.96 -10.15
N ASP A 206 17.66 -9.77 -10.41
CA ASP A 206 18.13 -8.86 -9.37
C ASP A 206 16.95 -8.26 -8.60
N ILE A 207 17.03 -8.30 -7.27
CA ILE A 207 15.95 -7.83 -6.39
C ILE A 207 16.50 -6.79 -5.42
N GLN A 208 16.02 -5.58 -5.57
CA GLN A 208 16.33 -4.48 -4.68
C GLN A 208 15.16 -4.20 -3.73
N MET A 209 15.47 -3.99 -2.45
CA MET A 209 14.47 -3.55 -1.49
C MET A 209 14.42 -2.02 -1.49
N ILE A 210 13.28 -1.47 -1.90
CA ILE A 210 12.97 -0.04 -1.81
C ILE A 210 11.65 0.09 -1.07
N ARG A 211 11.70 0.50 0.19
CA ARG A 211 10.52 0.57 1.06
C ARG A 211 9.54 1.64 0.60
N ASN A 212 8.34 1.65 1.17
CA ASN A 212 7.41 2.77 1.02
C ASN A 212 7.93 3.98 1.80
N GLY A 213 7.30 5.15 1.67
CA GLY A 213 7.76 6.36 2.31
C GLY A 213 6.70 7.44 2.46
N PHE A 214 7.13 8.62 2.85
CA PHE A 214 6.32 9.80 3.09
C PHE A 214 6.76 10.98 2.23
N TYR A 215 5.89 11.95 2.04
CA TYR A 215 6.23 13.21 1.37
C TYR A 215 6.97 14.13 2.34
N GLY A 216 8.26 14.42 2.06
CA GLY A 216 9.18 15.10 2.97
C GLY A 216 8.70 16.47 3.41
N ASP A 217 8.17 17.29 2.50
CA ASP A 217 7.69 18.65 2.78
C ASP A 217 6.63 18.68 3.89
N ASN A 218 5.81 17.64 4.01
CA ASN A 218 4.78 17.58 5.05
C ASN A 218 5.35 17.54 6.48
N PHE A 219 6.62 17.15 6.66
CA PHE A 219 7.18 16.84 7.96
C PHE A 219 8.50 17.58 8.26
N LEU A 220 8.85 18.60 7.49
CA LEU A 220 10.10 19.39 7.67
C LEU A 220 10.26 19.94 9.08
N SER A 221 9.17 20.41 9.69
CA SER A 221 9.19 20.99 11.04
C SER A 221 9.08 19.96 12.17
N CYS A 222 8.84 18.66 11.83
CA CYS A 222 8.62 17.63 12.85
C CYS A 222 9.94 17.18 13.45
N GLN A 223 9.98 17.11 14.79
CA GLN A 223 11.11 16.61 15.55
C GLN A 223 10.62 15.65 16.64
N TYR A 224 11.48 14.75 17.06
CA TYR A 224 11.20 13.88 18.20
C TYR A 224 11.37 14.67 19.49
N GLU A 225 10.30 14.82 20.24
CA GLU A 225 10.28 15.60 21.48
C GLU A 225 10.86 14.83 22.70
N GLY A 226 11.26 13.58 22.49
CA GLY A 226 11.80 12.74 23.56
C GLY A 226 10.75 11.93 24.30
N CYS A 227 11.11 11.47 25.51
CA CYS A 227 10.26 10.63 26.34
C CYS A 227 9.04 11.40 26.88
N ILE A 228 7.87 10.76 26.85
CA ILE A 228 6.57 11.34 27.27
C ILE A 228 6.16 10.99 28.70
N LYS A 229 7.11 10.52 29.53
CA LYS A 229 6.89 9.92 30.86
C LYS A 229 6.08 10.79 31.84
N ASN A 230 6.18 12.11 31.75
CA ASN A 230 5.60 13.02 32.76
C ASN A 230 4.27 13.65 32.33
N LYS A 231 3.71 13.25 31.19
CA LYS A 231 2.42 13.78 30.72
C LYS A 231 1.28 13.18 31.53
N LYS A 232 0.38 14.03 32.03
CA LYS A 232 -0.84 13.63 32.75
C LYS A 232 -1.96 13.17 31.81
N LYS A 233 -1.90 13.62 30.56
CA LYS A 233 -2.84 13.29 29.47
C LYS A 233 -2.05 12.98 28.21
N LEU A 234 -2.39 11.87 27.53
CA LEU A 234 -1.77 11.44 26.28
C LEU A 234 -2.79 11.41 25.16
N THR A 235 -2.37 11.91 24.02
CA THR A 235 -3.16 11.89 22.79
C THR A 235 -2.62 10.84 21.81
N PHE A 236 -3.48 9.90 21.45
CA PHE A 236 -3.22 8.86 20.46
C PHE A 236 -3.94 9.19 19.15
N ALA A 237 -3.36 8.86 18.01
CA ALA A 237 -4.02 9.02 16.71
C ALA A 237 -3.85 7.79 15.82
N HIS A 238 -4.96 7.30 15.27
CA HIS A 238 -4.98 6.34 14.18
C HIS A 238 -5.44 7.04 12.91
N ILE A 239 -4.57 7.09 11.90
CA ILE A 239 -4.89 7.70 10.60
C ILE A 239 -5.19 6.60 9.59
N GLY A 240 -6.39 6.62 9.02
CA GLY A 240 -6.87 5.68 8.01
C GLY A 240 -7.99 4.77 8.50
N SER A 241 -8.49 3.93 7.60
CA SER A 241 -9.70 3.13 7.85
C SER A 241 -9.46 1.95 8.79
N ILE A 242 -10.45 1.67 9.63
CA ILE A 242 -10.58 0.45 10.46
C ILE A 242 -11.74 -0.36 9.89
N TYR A 243 -11.45 -1.51 9.28
CA TYR A 243 -12.43 -2.34 8.59
C TYR A 243 -12.00 -3.81 8.50
N LYS A 244 -12.94 -4.68 8.15
CA LYS A 244 -12.72 -6.12 7.91
C LYS A 244 -12.05 -6.85 9.08
N GLY A 245 -12.59 -6.66 10.30
CA GLY A 245 -12.10 -7.37 11.48
C GLY A 245 -10.74 -6.90 11.99
N ARG A 246 -10.32 -5.67 11.68
CA ARG A 246 -9.24 -5.00 12.43
C ARG A 246 -9.75 -4.73 13.82
N ASN A 247 -9.31 -5.52 14.77
CA ASN A 247 -9.83 -5.52 16.14
C ASN A 247 -9.32 -4.32 16.93
N VAL A 248 -10.10 -3.23 16.94
CA VAL A 248 -9.83 -2.05 17.76
C VAL A 248 -10.12 -2.29 19.25
N LYS A 249 -10.95 -3.27 19.56
CA LYS A 249 -11.43 -3.58 20.92
C LYS A 249 -10.29 -3.89 21.91
N ASP A 250 -9.31 -4.69 21.48
CA ASP A 250 -8.18 -5.04 22.34
C ASP A 250 -7.32 -3.81 22.62
N PHE A 251 -7.16 -2.91 21.65
CA PHE A 251 -6.46 -1.65 21.87
C PHE A 251 -7.18 -0.75 22.88
N ILE A 252 -8.51 -0.55 22.73
CA ILE A 252 -9.28 0.30 23.66
C ILE A 252 -9.29 -0.30 25.08
N LYS A 253 -9.48 -1.61 25.20
CA LYS A 253 -9.35 -2.27 26.51
C LYS A 253 -7.96 -2.09 27.11
N GLY A 254 -6.91 -2.14 26.28
CA GLY A 254 -5.54 -1.84 26.70
C GLY A 254 -5.38 -0.41 27.23
N LEU A 255 -5.99 0.59 26.57
CA LEU A 255 -6.02 1.97 27.05
C LEU A 255 -6.69 2.09 28.42
N ILE A 256 -7.81 1.38 28.66
CA ILE A 256 -8.50 1.34 29.95
C ILE A 256 -7.59 0.75 31.03
N LEU A 257 -6.92 -0.37 30.73
CA LEU A 257 -5.98 -1.00 31.67
C LEU A 257 -4.76 -0.11 31.93
N PHE A 258 -4.28 0.60 30.92
CA PHE A 258 -3.20 1.57 31.02
C PHE A 258 -3.58 2.72 31.96
N TYR A 259 -4.76 3.35 31.76
CA TYR A 259 -5.27 4.38 32.66
C TYR A 259 -5.38 3.88 34.08
N LYS A 260 -6.02 2.72 34.32
CA LYS A 260 -6.15 2.13 35.67
C LYS A 260 -4.82 1.90 36.35
N LYS A 261 -3.76 1.61 35.63
CA LYS A 261 -2.42 1.32 36.14
C LYS A 261 -1.59 2.58 36.38
N THR A 262 -1.75 3.62 35.58
CA THR A 262 -0.88 4.80 35.55
C THR A 262 -1.54 6.10 36.02
N GLY A 263 -2.88 6.17 35.99
CA GLY A 263 -3.65 7.40 36.19
C GLY A 263 -3.55 8.42 35.06
N VAL A 264 -2.91 8.08 33.92
CA VAL A 264 -2.73 8.98 32.78
C VAL A 264 -3.99 9.00 31.93
N GLU A 265 -4.60 10.17 31.78
CA GLU A 265 -5.77 10.38 30.92
C GLU A 265 -5.44 10.14 29.44
N VAL A 266 -6.42 9.70 28.67
CA VAL A 266 -6.23 9.32 27.27
C VAL A 266 -7.24 10.02 26.37
N VAL A 267 -6.74 10.57 25.25
CA VAL A 267 -7.52 10.95 24.08
C VAL A 267 -7.12 10.04 22.92
N PHE A 268 -8.07 9.38 22.29
CA PHE A 268 -7.82 8.55 21.12
C PHE A 268 -8.62 9.06 19.91
N ASN A 269 -7.93 9.64 18.94
CA ASN A 269 -8.50 10.14 17.70
C ASN A 269 -8.44 9.05 16.62
N ILE A 270 -9.59 8.69 16.05
CA ILE A 270 -9.71 7.76 14.92
C ILE A 270 -10.10 8.59 13.70
N VAL A 271 -9.15 8.78 12.79
CA VAL A 271 -9.31 9.61 11.58
C VAL A 271 -9.41 8.69 10.36
N GLY A 272 -10.60 8.56 9.78
CA GLY A 272 -10.89 7.72 8.63
C GLY A 272 -12.22 6.97 8.77
N VAL A 273 -12.47 6.08 7.81
CA VAL A 273 -13.69 5.25 7.83
C VAL A 273 -13.56 4.16 8.88
N ILE A 274 -14.59 3.96 9.68
CA ILE A 274 -14.75 2.77 10.52
C ILE A 274 -15.97 1.98 10.04
N ASP A 275 -15.90 0.65 10.09
CA ASP A 275 -17.06 -0.19 9.80
C ASP A 275 -17.99 -0.34 11.02
N ASN A 276 -19.16 -0.92 10.79
CA ASN A 276 -20.17 -1.06 11.84
C ASN A 276 -19.68 -1.92 13.02
N GLU A 277 -18.87 -2.95 12.75
CA GLU A 277 -18.31 -3.83 13.78
C GLU A 277 -17.37 -3.06 14.72
N ALA A 278 -16.46 -2.27 14.15
CA ALA A 278 -15.55 -1.42 14.92
C ALA A 278 -16.32 -0.33 15.70
N TYR A 279 -17.37 0.26 15.08
CA TYR A 279 -18.22 1.25 15.73
C TYR A 279 -18.96 0.67 16.94
N GLU A 280 -19.55 -0.53 16.79
CA GLU A 280 -20.22 -1.23 17.89
C GLU A 280 -19.26 -1.58 19.03
N ASP A 281 -18.05 -2.03 18.72
CA ASP A 281 -17.05 -2.36 19.73
C ASP A 281 -16.60 -1.11 20.50
N ILE A 282 -16.45 0.03 19.83
CA ILE A 282 -16.15 1.32 20.49
C ILE A 282 -17.33 1.72 21.38
N SER A 283 -18.56 1.68 20.87
CA SER A 283 -19.77 2.14 21.58
C SER A 283 -20.02 1.36 22.88
N LYS A 284 -19.71 0.08 22.91
CA LYS A 284 -19.88 -0.78 24.12
C LYS A 284 -18.88 -0.45 25.24
N ILE A 285 -17.81 0.27 24.94
CA ILE A 285 -16.71 0.56 25.86
C ILE A 285 -16.74 2.04 26.31
N LEU A 286 -17.50 2.88 25.60
CA LEU A 286 -17.69 4.28 25.96
C LEU A 286 -18.39 4.42 27.34
N GLY A 287 -17.77 5.16 28.26
CA GLY A 287 -18.36 5.44 29.59
C GLY A 287 -17.31 5.68 30.69
N ILE A 288 -16.05 5.60 30.36
CA ILE A 288 -14.96 5.96 31.28
C ILE A 288 -14.59 7.41 31.00
N LYS A 289 -14.86 8.31 31.97
CA LYS A 289 -14.70 9.76 31.82
C LYS A 289 -13.27 10.19 31.41
N GLU A 290 -12.28 9.42 31.84
CA GLU A 290 -10.85 9.69 31.65
C GLU A 290 -10.29 9.16 30.34
N ILE A 291 -11.12 8.50 29.52
CA ILE A 291 -10.78 7.99 28.20
C ILE A 291 -11.73 8.56 27.18
N GLU A 292 -11.26 9.56 26.46
CA GLU A 292 -11.97 10.23 25.38
C GLU A 292 -11.66 9.54 24.05
N ILE A 293 -12.67 9.04 23.33
CA ILE A 293 -12.51 8.44 22.01
C ILE A 293 -13.25 9.29 21.00
N ASN A 294 -12.50 9.86 20.05
CA ASN A 294 -13.03 10.74 19.01
C ASN A 294 -13.04 10.01 17.67
N ILE A 295 -14.22 9.70 17.17
CA ILE A 295 -14.41 9.20 15.81
C ILE A 295 -14.55 10.41 14.88
N VAL A 296 -13.43 10.83 14.30
CA VAL A 296 -13.34 12.04 13.47
C VAL A 296 -13.96 11.82 12.08
N GLY A 297 -13.94 10.58 11.59
CA GLY A 297 -14.42 10.27 10.24
C GLY A 297 -13.42 10.65 9.15
N VAL A 298 -13.92 10.77 7.91
CA VAL A 298 -13.10 11.12 6.74
C VAL A 298 -12.87 12.63 6.71
N VAL A 299 -11.62 13.02 6.63
CA VAL A 299 -11.20 14.42 6.47
C VAL A 299 -10.20 14.54 5.32
N PRO A 300 -9.96 15.73 4.76
CA PRO A 300 -8.86 15.97 3.84
C PRO A 300 -7.52 15.51 4.40
N HIS A 301 -6.61 15.03 3.53
CA HIS A 301 -5.33 14.46 3.94
C HIS A 301 -4.51 15.40 4.84
N GLU A 302 -4.45 16.69 4.51
CA GLU A 302 -3.76 17.71 5.31
C GLU A 302 -4.27 17.77 6.75
N LYS A 303 -5.61 17.74 6.93
CA LYS A 303 -6.22 17.70 8.27
C LYS A 303 -5.92 16.38 9.01
N ALA A 304 -5.83 15.26 8.28
CA ALA A 304 -5.41 14.00 8.89
C ALA A 304 -3.97 14.08 9.40
N LEU A 305 -3.08 14.74 8.65
CA LEU A 305 -1.70 15.00 9.08
C LEU A 305 -1.63 15.93 10.30
N ASP A 306 -2.56 16.88 10.47
CA ASP A 306 -2.62 17.70 11.69
C ASP A 306 -2.91 16.84 12.93
N TYR A 307 -3.84 15.89 12.85
CA TYR A 307 -4.06 14.94 13.94
C TYR A 307 -2.82 14.11 14.26
N LEU A 308 -2.06 13.70 13.23
CA LEU A 308 -0.82 12.97 13.39
C LEU A 308 0.26 13.84 14.05
N LYS A 309 0.47 15.06 13.58
CA LYS A 309 1.49 15.97 14.13
C LYS A 309 1.22 16.36 15.58
N ASN A 310 -0.05 16.46 15.96
CA ASN A 310 -0.49 16.88 17.30
C ASN A 310 -0.71 15.71 18.27
N CYS A 311 -0.53 14.43 17.88
CA CYS A 311 -0.58 13.33 18.82
C CYS A 311 0.76 13.10 19.53
N ASP A 312 0.70 12.43 20.68
CA ASP A 312 1.88 11.96 21.40
C ASP A 312 2.37 10.63 20.87
N VAL A 313 1.43 9.75 20.51
CA VAL A 313 1.69 8.38 20.02
C VAL A 313 0.77 8.08 18.84
N SER A 314 1.35 7.59 17.78
CA SER A 314 0.61 7.12 16.61
C SER A 314 0.24 5.64 16.74
N VAL A 315 -0.92 5.25 16.20
CA VAL A 315 -1.50 3.93 16.39
C VAL A 315 -1.64 3.18 15.07
N ILE A 316 -1.11 1.97 15.00
CA ILE A 316 -1.34 1.02 13.91
C ILE A 316 -2.13 -0.17 14.43
N ILE A 317 -3.21 -0.54 13.75
CA ILE A 317 -3.96 -1.76 14.05
C ILE A 317 -4.00 -2.58 12.75
N THR A 318 -3.42 -3.77 12.77
CA THR A 318 -3.44 -4.71 11.64
C THR A 318 -4.51 -5.79 11.82
N HIS A 319 -4.71 -6.60 10.79
CA HIS A 319 -5.50 -7.83 10.94
C HIS A 319 -4.75 -8.81 11.85
N LYS A 320 -5.50 -9.62 12.59
CA LYS A 320 -4.95 -10.67 13.45
C LYS A 320 -4.23 -11.76 12.65
N THR A 321 -4.66 -11.99 11.41
CA THR A 321 -4.08 -13.02 10.54
C THR A 321 -3.99 -12.49 9.10
N GLY A 322 -3.01 -12.96 8.34
CA GLY A 322 -2.97 -12.81 6.88
C GLY A 322 -2.08 -11.68 6.32
N SER A 323 -1.38 -10.91 7.14
CA SER A 323 -0.51 -9.82 6.66
C SER A 323 0.95 -9.98 7.13
N ASN A 324 1.55 -11.15 6.92
CA ASN A 324 2.87 -11.48 7.47
C ASN A 324 4.05 -10.87 6.68
N TYR A 325 3.80 -10.00 5.73
CA TYR A 325 4.82 -9.50 4.80
C TYR A 325 4.68 -8.00 4.48
N ALA A 326 3.67 -7.33 5.02
CA ALA A 326 3.35 -5.96 4.65
C ALA A 326 3.67 -4.96 5.78
N ILE A 327 4.27 -3.84 5.42
CA ILE A 327 4.37 -2.66 6.29
C ILE A 327 3.33 -1.66 5.80
N PRO A 328 2.33 -1.29 6.62
CA PRO A 328 1.33 -0.29 6.22
C PRO A 328 1.98 1.02 5.80
N GLY A 329 1.51 1.62 4.69
CA GLY A 329 2.08 2.87 4.17
C GLY A 329 2.11 4.01 5.17
N LYS A 330 1.07 4.13 6.02
CA LYS A 330 0.99 5.12 7.12
C LYS A 330 2.15 5.05 8.13
N THR A 331 2.80 3.88 8.26
CA THR A 331 3.98 3.71 9.13
C THR A 331 5.07 4.72 8.80
N PHE A 332 5.27 4.99 7.53
CA PHE A 332 6.30 5.92 7.06
C PHE A 332 5.92 7.38 7.35
N GLU A 333 4.64 7.75 7.23
CA GLU A 333 4.16 9.08 7.64
C GLU A 333 4.35 9.29 9.15
N TYR A 334 4.12 8.25 9.96
CA TYR A 334 4.33 8.30 11.41
C TYR A 334 5.82 8.47 11.76
N ILE A 335 6.70 7.81 11.01
CA ILE A 335 8.16 8.00 11.13
C ILE A 335 8.55 9.41 10.67
N GLY A 336 7.99 9.90 9.55
CA GLY A 336 8.21 11.28 9.08
C GLY A 336 7.81 12.32 10.12
N ALA A 337 6.67 12.10 10.79
CA ALA A 337 6.18 12.96 11.88
C ALA A 337 6.96 12.81 13.19
N CYS A 338 7.95 11.92 13.27
CA CYS A 338 8.72 11.60 14.48
C CYS A 338 7.84 11.19 15.68
N LYS A 339 6.73 10.50 15.42
CA LYS A 339 5.82 10.05 16.47
C LYS A 339 6.10 8.61 16.86
N PRO A 340 6.34 8.30 18.16
CA PRO A 340 6.39 6.94 18.64
C PRO A 340 5.18 6.13 18.17
N ILE A 341 5.40 4.89 17.76
CA ILE A 341 4.37 4.06 17.13
C ILE A 341 4.00 2.92 18.09
N ILE A 342 2.73 2.82 18.46
CA ILE A 342 2.18 1.59 19.04
C ILE A 342 1.47 0.80 17.93
N ALA A 343 1.93 -0.41 17.66
CA ALA A 343 1.30 -1.28 16.68
C ALA A 343 0.65 -2.49 17.38
N VAL A 344 -0.68 -2.68 17.15
CA VAL A 344 -1.36 -3.92 17.52
C VAL A 344 -1.29 -4.86 16.33
N THR A 345 -0.42 -5.85 16.39
CA THR A 345 -0.06 -6.66 15.23
C THR A 345 0.54 -8.02 15.60
N GLU A 346 0.25 -9.03 14.78
CA GLU A 346 0.95 -10.31 14.79
C GLU A 346 2.01 -10.41 13.65
N ASP A 347 2.11 -9.38 12.81
CA ASP A 347 2.98 -9.38 11.64
C ASP A 347 4.46 -9.29 12.02
N PRO A 348 5.27 -10.33 11.75
CA PRO A 348 6.68 -10.35 12.11
C PRO A 348 7.52 -9.34 11.29
N GLU A 349 7.11 -8.97 10.08
CA GLU A 349 7.80 -7.96 9.27
C GLU A 349 7.65 -6.59 9.90
N LEU A 350 6.41 -6.22 10.32
CA LEU A 350 6.15 -4.95 10.97
C LEU A 350 6.84 -4.87 12.34
N LYS A 351 6.82 -5.96 13.13
CA LYS A 351 7.52 -6.02 14.42
C LYS A 351 9.03 -5.76 14.26
N ARG A 352 9.69 -6.47 13.35
CA ARG A 352 11.13 -6.29 13.09
C ARG A 352 11.49 -4.88 12.60
N PHE A 353 10.57 -4.25 11.87
CA PHE A 353 10.80 -2.92 11.33
C PHE A 353 10.63 -1.82 12.40
N LEU A 354 9.66 -1.96 13.30
CA LEU A 354 9.36 -0.95 14.31
C LEU A 354 10.21 -1.07 15.58
N GLU A 355 10.38 -2.28 16.10
CA GLU A 355 11.04 -2.49 17.39
C GLU A 355 12.56 -2.63 17.28
N PRO A 356 13.31 -2.06 18.19
CA PRO A 356 12.91 -1.08 19.22
C PRO A 356 12.99 0.37 18.74
N LYS A 357 13.21 0.60 17.46
CA LYS A 357 13.68 1.88 16.90
C LYS A 357 12.61 2.97 16.90
N TYR A 358 11.41 2.66 16.39
CA TYR A 358 10.35 3.64 16.17
C TYR A 358 9.16 3.50 17.12
N GLY A 359 9.11 2.44 17.89
CA GLY A 359 7.96 2.18 18.77
C GLY A 359 7.91 0.78 19.33
N GLU A 360 6.71 0.39 19.75
CA GLU A 360 6.41 -0.89 20.38
C GLU A 360 5.32 -1.65 19.61
N CYS A 361 5.41 -2.97 19.64
CA CYS A 361 4.40 -3.85 19.03
C CYS A 361 3.74 -4.71 20.11
N ALA A 362 2.41 -4.66 20.17
CA ALA A 362 1.58 -5.50 21.01
C ALA A 362 0.88 -6.58 20.17
N ASN A 363 0.70 -7.75 20.73
CA ASN A 363 -0.22 -8.75 20.18
C ASN A 363 -1.67 -8.27 20.34
N HIS A 364 -2.63 -8.92 19.66
CA HIS A 364 -4.06 -8.65 19.82
C HIS A 364 -4.56 -9.16 21.18
N ASN A 365 -4.07 -8.53 22.26
CA ASN A 365 -4.38 -8.83 23.65
C ASN A 365 -4.30 -7.52 24.47
N SER A 366 -5.33 -7.23 25.24
CA SER A 366 -5.43 -5.97 25.99
C SER A 366 -4.38 -5.79 27.08
N GLU A 367 -3.88 -6.87 27.68
CA GLU A 367 -2.82 -6.81 28.70
C GLU A 367 -1.46 -6.51 28.06
N ASP A 368 -1.17 -7.15 26.92
CA ASP A 368 0.06 -6.86 26.17
C ASP A 368 0.05 -5.42 25.63
N VAL A 369 -1.10 -4.95 25.14
CA VAL A 369 -1.28 -3.53 24.76
C VAL A 369 -0.99 -2.60 25.92
N ARG A 370 -1.55 -2.86 27.12
CA ARG A 370 -1.26 -2.08 28.33
C ARG A 370 0.25 -2.02 28.62
N ASP A 371 0.92 -3.16 28.60
CA ASP A 371 2.34 -3.24 28.97
C ASP A 371 3.21 -2.52 27.95
N LYS A 372 2.89 -2.62 26.65
CA LYS A 372 3.56 -1.87 25.61
C LYS A 372 3.26 -0.36 25.68
N LEU A 373 2.05 0.04 26.08
CA LEU A 373 1.72 1.45 26.34
C LEU A 373 2.53 2.02 27.52
N ILE A 374 2.71 1.27 28.58
CA ILE A 374 3.58 1.68 29.69
C ILE A 374 5.02 1.83 29.20
N LYS A 375 5.51 0.87 28.41
CA LYS A 375 6.88 0.91 27.88
C LYS A 375 7.08 2.11 26.95
N ILE A 376 6.15 2.40 26.03
CA ILE A 376 6.27 3.50 25.07
C ILE A 376 6.36 4.87 25.77
N THR A 377 5.73 5.03 26.93
CA THR A 377 5.81 6.28 27.70
C THR A 377 7.17 6.50 28.36
N GLN A 378 7.95 5.45 28.54
CA GLN A 378 9.23 5.48 29.25
C GLN A 378 10.45 5.36 28.35
N ALA A 379 10.25 4.85 27.12
CA ALA A 379 11.32 4.58 26.17
C ALA A 379 11.72 5.82 25.37
N HIS A 380 12.93 5.77 24.81
CA HIS A 380 13.45 6.68 23.81
C HIS A 380 13.46 5.99 22.46
N TYR A 381 13.02 6.71 21.43
CA TYR A 381 12.97 6.21 20.04
C TYR A 381 13.89 7.02 19.14
N ASP A 382 14.42 6.39 18.09
CA ASP A 382 15.39 7.01 17.18
C ASP A 382 14.78 7.20 15.79
N PHE A 383 14.61 8.44 15.38
CA PHE A 383 14.11 8.87 14.08
C PHE A 383 15.20 9.52 13.21
N SER A 384 16.48 9.37 13.58
CA SER A 384 17.61 10.03 12.89
C SER A 384 17.74 9.64 11.42
N ASP A 385 17.27 8.44 11.05
CA ASP A 385 17.29 7.92 9.68
C ASP A 385 15.98 8.12 8.90
N ARG A 386 15.02 8.89 9.43
CA ARG A 386 13.71 9.07 8.79
C ARG A 386 13.80 9.52 7.33
N GLU A 387 14.81 10.35 7.00
CA GLU A 387 15.00 10.87 5.65
C GLU A 387 15.26 9.78 4.60
N LEU A 388 15.73 8.60 5.01
CA LEU A 388 15.85 7.44 4.12
C LEU A 388 14.50 6.98 3.56
N TYR A 389 13.41 7.36 4.22
CA TYR A 389 12.03 7.04 3.82
C TYR A 389 11.31 8.24 3.18
N SER A 390 12.00 9.33 2.89
CA SER A 390 11.40 10.41 2.11
C SER A 390 11.10 9.94 0.68
N ARG A 391 10.09 10.53 0.05
CA ARG A 391 9.69 10.16 -1.32
C ARG A 391 10.82 10.44 -2.31
N GLU A 392 11.56 11.52 -2.09
CA GLU A 392 12.72 11.92 -2.86
C GLU A 392 13.79 10.82 -2.87
N LYS A 393 14.14 10.30 -1.69
CA LYS A 393 15.12 9.21 -1.56
C LYS A 393 14.67 7.91 -2.17
N GLN A 394 13.37 7.63 -2.13
CA GLN A 394 12.81 6.45 -2.80
C GLN A 394 12.90 6.57 -4.32
N VAL A 395 12.51 7.72 -4.88
CA VAL A 395 12.59 7.96 -6.32
C VAL A 395 14.05 7.91 -6.79
N GLU A 396 14.98 8.52 -6.05
CA GLU A 396 16.42 8.39 -6.31
C GLU A 396 16.86 6.92 -6.38
N SER A 397 16.41 6.10 -5.43
CA SER A 397 16.72 4.67 -5.40
C SER A 397 16.09 3.90 -6.57
N ILE A 398 14.86 4.24 -6.98
CA ILE A 398 14.19 3.67 -8.15
C ILE A 398 14.97 4.00 -9.43
N ILE A 399 15.37 5.27 -9.60
CA ILE A 399 16.13 5.74 -10.78
C ILE A 399 17.47 5.02 -10.84
N ASN A 400 18.22 4.99 -9.75
CA ASN A 400 19.51 4.30 -9.69
C ASN A 400 19.38 2.81 -10.06
N PHE A 401 18.31 2.17 -9.62
CA PHE A 401 18.06 0.78 -9.97
C PHE A 401 17.69 0.61 -11.46
N LEU A 402 16.83 1.47 -12.02
CA LEU A 402 16.52 1.50 -13.45
C LEU A 402 17.79 1.68 -14.29
N GLU A 403 18.62 2.68 -13.95
CA GLU A 403 19.83 3.00 -14.71
C GLU A 403 20.92 1.95 -14.60
N SER A 404 20.99 1.24 -13.47
CA SER A 404 21.93 0.12 -13.28
C SER A 404 21.71 -1.05 -14.24
N LYS A 405 20.57 -1.11 -14.91
CA LYS A 405 20.22 -2.20 -15.86
C LYS A 405 20.55 -1.87 -17.32
N VAL A 406 20.97 -0.66 -17.61
CA VAL A 406 21.49 -0.32 -18.94
C VAL A 406 22.87 -0.95 -19.11
N ARG A 407 22.98 -1.83 -20.08
CA ARG A 407 24.26 -2.45 -20.47
C ARG A 407 24.93 -1.64 -21.56
#